data_9a448bc78bab10ead8ce37089079ec85
#
_entry.id   9a448bc78bab10ead8ce37089079ec85
#
_cell.length_a   1.000
_cell.length_b   1.000
_cell.length_c   1.000
_cell.angle_alpha   90.00
_cell.angle_beta   90.00
_cell.angle_gamma   90.00
#
_symmetry.space_group_name_H-M   'P 1'
#
loop_
_entity.id
_entity.type
_entity.pdbx_description
1 polymer ?
#
loop_
_entity_poly.entity_id
_entity_poly.type
_entity_poly.pdbx_seq_one_letter_code
_entity_poly.pdbx_strand_id
1 'polypeptide(L)'
;MSRRTVRENVFKLVYETGICGEVNDLTVQLVTQNSDSDDKAYFDKVFFGIVQNKESLEGIIKKYARAYEFERLYKVDIAILLVAIYEILHCDDIPYKVSANEAVELAKAYSTEKSASYINGVLASVIKNMEEHK
;
A
#
# COMPACT_ATOMS: atom_id res chain seq x y z
N MET A 1 4.66 18.55 4.44
CA MET A 1 3.70 17.66 3.76
C MET A 1 3.10 16.71 4.79
N SER A 2 1.78 16.43 4.72
CA SER A 2 1.18 15.50 5.67
C SER A 2 1.57 14.06 5.34
N ARG A 3 1.51 13.18 6.34
CA ARG A 3 1.74 11.75 6.13
C ARG A 3 0.76 11.18 5.10
N ARG A 4 -0.49 11.68 5.11
CA ARG A 4 -1.49 11.26 4.11
C ARG A 4 -1.04 11.59 2.69
N THR A 5 -0.48 12.78 2.47
CA THR A 5 0.02 13.19 1.16
C THR A 5 1.21 12.33 0.73
N VAL A 6 2.14 12.05 1.64
CA VAL A 6 3.29 11.20 1.33
C VAL A 6 2.83 9.78 1.00
N ARG A 7 1.89 9.24 1.78
CA ARG A 7 1.32 7.92 1.53
C ARG A 7 0.65 7.85 0.16
N GLU A 8 -0.08 8.89 -0.21
CA GLU A 8 -0.71 8.98 -1.53
C GLU A 8 0.33 8.97 -2.64
N ASN A 9 1.45 9.67 -2.45
CA ASN A 9 2.55 9.66 -3.42
C ASN A 9 3.17 8.26 -3.53
N VAL A 10 3.35 7.57 -2.41
CA VAL A 10 3.85 6.18 -2.43
C VAL A 10 2.90 5.29 -3.24
N PHE A 11 1.61 5.39 -2.96
CA PHE A 11 0.59 4.62 -3.67
C PHE A 11 0.66 4.87 -5.18
N LYS A 12 0.75 6.13 -5.60
CA LYS A 12 0.81 6.48 -7.01
C LYS A 12 2.03 5.89 -7.70
N LEU A 13 3.19 5.91 -7.03
CA LEU A 13 4.42 5.35 -7.59
C LEU A 13 4.42 3.82 -7.58
N VAL A 14 3.80 3.21 -6.58
CA VAL A 14 3.62 1.74 -6.56
C VAL A 14 2.75 1.33 -7.75
N TYR A 15 1.68 2.07 -7.99
CA TYR A 15 0.80 1.83 -9.14
C TYR A 15 1.56 1.99 -10.46
N GLU A 16 2.29 3.11 -10.62
CA GLU A 16 3.09 3.35 -11.82
C GLU A 16 4.10 2.22 -12.06
N THR A 17 4.83 1.84 -11.02
CA THR A 17 5.83 0.78 -11.09
C THR A 17 5.19 -0.55 -11.50
N GLY A 18 4.01 -0.85 -10.98
CA GLY A 18 3.27 -2.06 -11.33
C GLY A 18 2.83 -2.10 -12.78
N ILE A 19 2.47 -0.95 -13.34
CA ILE A 19 2.05 -0.84 -14.75
C ILE A 19 3.27 -0.90 -15.68
N CYS A 20 4.35 -0.15 -15.34
CA CYS A 20 5.52 -0.01 -16.21
C CYS A 20 6.53 -1.15 -16.07
N GLY A 21 6.46 -1.91 -15.00
CA GLY A 21 7.37 -3.03 -14.74
C GLY A 21 8.70 -2.64 -14.12
N GLU A 22 8.96 -1.35 -13.93
CA GLU A 22 10.21 -0.87 -13.34
C GLU A 22 10.01 0.48 -12.65
N VAL A 23 10.91 0.80 -11.72
CA VAL A 23 10.89 2.08 -11.01
C VAL A 23 11.31 3.21 -11.96
N ASN A 24 10.54 4.30 -11.94
CA ASN A 24 10.88 5.51 -12.69
C ASN A 24 11.59 6.48 -11.75
N ASP A 25 12.92 6.57 -11.87
CA ASP A 25 13.73 7.38 -10.97
C ASP A 25 13.38 8.87 -11.06
N LEU A 26 12.99 9.34 -12.24
CA LEU A 26 12.59 10.74 -12.41
C LEU A 26 11.33 11.06 -11.60
N THR A 27 10.34 10.18 -11.64
CA THR A 27 9.12 10.37 -10.86
C THR A 27 9.42 10.36 -9.36
N VAL A 28 10.29 9.44 -8.93
CA VAL A 28 10.74 9.38 -7.52
C VAL A 28 11.36 10.72 -7.11
N GLN A 29 12.26 11.26 -7.92
CA GLN A 29 12.88 12.54 -7.64
C GLN A 29 11.86 13.68 -7.55
N LEU A 30 10.91 13.72 -8.48
CA LEU A 30 9.90 14.77 -8.53
C LEU A 30 9.02 14.80 -7.27
N VAL A 31 8.63 13.64 -6.76
CA VAL A 31 7.76 13.58 -5.58
C VAL A 31 8.51 13.75 -4.27
N THR A 32 9.84 13.54 -4.24
CA THR A 32 10.62 13.60 -2.99
C THR A 32 11.49 14.86 -2.88
N GLN A 33 11.63 15.64 -3.93
CA GLN A 33 12.59 16.75 -3.98
C GLN A 33 12.38 17.82 -2.89
N ASN A 34 11.16 18.03 -2.44
CA ASN A 34 10.81 19.03 -1.42
C ASN A 34 10.40 18.39 -0.10
N SER A 35 10.68 17.11 0.09
CA SER A 35 10.31 16.41 1.31
C SER A 35 11.30 16.72 2.44
N ASP A 36 10.78 16.84 3.67
CA ASP A 36 11.65 16.90 4.83
C ASP A 36 12.21 15.52 5.14
N SER A 37 13.06 15.43 6.18
CA SER A 37 13.74 14.17 6.50
C SER A 37 12.78 13.07 6.95
N ASP A 38 11.71 13.41 7.68
CA ASP A 38 10.74 12.42 8.15
C ASP A 38 9.89 11.89 7.00
N ASP A 39 9.45 12.77 6.13
CA ASP A 39 8.66 12.38 4.93
C ASP A 39 9.49 11.50 4.01
N LYS A 40 10.74 11.88 3.79
CA LYS A 40 11.64 11.11 2.94
C LYS A 40 11.94 9.74 3.55
N ALA A 41 12.14 9.67 4.86
CA ALA A 41 12.39 8.40 5.54
C ALA A 41 11.19 7.44 5.40
N TYR A 42 9.97 7.95 5.58
CA TYR A 42 8.77 7.14 5.37
C TYR A 42 8.67 6.69 3.91
N PHE A 43 8.83 7.63 2.97
CA PHE A 43 8.74 7.32 1.54
C PHE A 43 9.74 6.23 1.16
N ASP A 44 11.01 6.41 1.53
CA ASP A 44 12.07 5.47 1.16
C ASP A 44 11.80 4.09 1.78
N LYS A 45 11.42 4.05 3.05
CA LYS A 45 11.14 2.78 3.72
C LYS A 45 10.00 2.03 3.05
N VAL A 46 8.88 2.71 2.83
CA VAL A 46 7.67 2.05 2.35
C VAL A 46 7.77 1.76 0.85
N PHE A 47 8.14 2.76 0.04
CA PHE A 47 8.18 2.57 -1.41
C PHE A 47 9.19 1.51 -1.81
N PHE A 48 10.45 1.67 -1.39
CA PHE A 48 11.50 0.72 -1.76
C PHE A 48 11.32 -0.62 -1.06
N GLY A 49 10.75 -0.62 0.14
CA GLY A 49 10.39 -1.85 0.83
C GLY A 49 9.37 -2.67 0.05
N ILE A 50 8.36 -2.01 -0.52
CA ILE A 50 7.36 -2.66 -1.37
C ILE A 50 8.02 -3.21 -2.63
N VAL A 51 8.85 -2.41 -3.30
CA VAL A 51 9.53 -2.84 -4.52
C VAL A 51 10.38 -4.09 -4.27
N GLN A 52 11.12 -4.10 -3.16
CA GLN A 52 12.00 -5.21 -2.80
C GLN A 52 11.25 -6.46 -2.36
N ASN A 53 10.05 -6.31 -1.80
CA ASN A 53 9.27 -7.42 -1.24
C ASN A 53 7.97 -7.68 -1.99
N LYS A 54 7.88 -7.22 -3.23
CA LYS A 54 6.65 -7.28 -4.02
C LYS A 54 6.06 -8.69 -4.09
N GLU A 55 6.88 -9.68 -4.39
CA GLU A 55 6.42 -11.05 -4.54
C GLU A 55 5.83 -11.60 -3.23
N SER A 56 6.52 -11.37 -2.12
CA SER A 56 6.05 -11.76 -0.80
C SER A 56 4.73 -11.10 -0.44
N LEU A 57 4.62 -9.79 -0.70
CA LEU A 57 3.41 -9.03 -0.42
C LEU A 57 2.24 -9.46 -1.29
N GLU A 58 2.49 -9.73 -2.56
CA GLU A 58 1.46 -10.25 -3.46
C GLU A 58 0.96 -11.62 -3.00
N GLY A 59 1.85 -12.43 -2.45
CA GLY A 59 1.48 -13.71 -1.84
C GLY A 59 0.50 -13.55 -0.69
N ILE A 60 0.67 -12.49 0.11
CA ILE A 60 -0.25 -12.18 1.20
C ILE A 60 -1.61 -11.76 0.64
N ILE A 61 -1.61 -10.93 -0.40
CA ILE A 61 -2.87 -10.54 -1.06
C ILE A 61 -3.61 -11.78 -1.55
N LYS A 62 -2.92 -12.69 -2.23
CA LYS A 62 -3.52 -13.93 -2.74
C LYS A 62 -4.11 -14.78 -1.63
N LYS A 63 -3.45 -14.81 -0.47
CA LYS A 63 -3.90 -15.60 0.68
C LYS A 63 -5.21 -15.07 1.26
N TYR A 64 -5.37 -13.76 1.36
CA TYR A 64 -6.51 -13.14 2.03
C TYR A 64 -7.59 -12.62 1.09
N ALA A 65 -7.28 -12.44 -0.20
CA ALA A 65 -8.22 -11.97 -1.21
C ALA A 65 -8.92 -13.14 -1.89
N ARG A 66 -9.57 -13.99 -1.10
CA ARG A 66 -10.08 -15.30 -1.57
C ARG A 66 -11.25 -15.23 -2.53
N ALA A 67 -12.00 -14.13 -2.51
CA ALA A 67 -13.20 -13.99 -3.33
C ALA A 67 -12.87 -13.75 -4.81
N TYR A 68 -11.63 -13.36 -5.11
CA TYR A 68 -11.22 -13.02 -6.48
C TYR A 68 -9.85 -13.58 -6.79
N GLU A 69 -9.64 -13.98 -8.05
CA GLU A 69 -8.31 -14.32 -8.52
C GLU A 69 -7.46 -13.05 -8.58
N PHE A 70 -6.18 -13.16 -8.19
CA PHE A 70 -5.26 -12.03 -8.16
C PHE A 70 -5.22 -11.29 -9.50
N GLU A 71 -5.20 -12.03 -10.60
CA GLU A 71 -5.12 -11.47 -11.95
C GLU A 71 -6.35 -10.67 -12.34
N ARG A 72 -7.46 -10.83 -11.62
CA ARG A 72 -8.71 -10.10 -11.87
C ARG A 72 -8.88 -8.88 -10.99
N LEU A 73 -8.00 -8.70 -10.01
CA LEU A 73 -8.05 -7.52 -9.15
C LEU A 73 -7.62 -6.28 -9.95
N TYR A 74 -8.26 -5.17 -9.66
CA TYR A 74 -7.83 -3.90 -10.26
C TYR A 74 -6.41 -3.58 -9.80
N LYS A 75 -5.57 -3.10 -10.70
CA LYS A 75 -4.18 -2.75 -10.36
C LYS A 75 -4.11 -1.61 -9.33
N VAL A 76 -5.09 -0.71 -9.36
CA VAL A 76 -5.23 0.33 -8.32
C VAL A 76 -5.43 -0.32 -6.95
N ASP A 77 -6.31 -1.31 -6.85
CA ASP A 77 -6.59 -1.99 -5.58
C ASP A 77 -5.36 -2.76 -5.08
N ILE A 78 -4.63 -3.39 -5.99
CA ILE A 78 -3.38 -4.07 -5.63
C ILE A 78 -2.37 -3.09 -5.05
N ALA A 79 -2.20 -1.92 -5.69
CA ALA A 79 -1.27 -0.90 -5.20
C ALA A 79 -1.66 -0.41 -3.81
N ILE A 80 -2.95 -0.18 -3.56
CA ILE A 80 -3.45 0.23 -2.25
C ILE A 80 -3.16 -0.85 -1.21
N LEU A 81 -3.44 -2.11 -1.53
CA LEU A 81 -3.20 -3.23 -0.62
C LEU A 81 -1.71 -3.41 -0.33
N LEU A 82 -0.84 -3.22 -1.32
CA LEU A 82 0.60 -3.33 -1.12
C LEU A 82 1.09 -2.30 -0.09
N VAL A 83 0.63 -1.05 -0.21
CA VAL A 83 1.03 0.00 0.75
C VAL A 83 0.54 -0.33 2.15
N ALA A 84 -0.74 -0.66 2.29
CA ALA A 84 -1.34 -0.92 3.60
C ALA A 84 -0.73 -2.16 4.26
N ILE A 85 -0.56 -3.24 3.52
CA ILE A 85 0.01 -4.48 4.06
C ILE A 85 1.45 -4.25 4.48
N TYR A 86 2.23 -3.51 3.68
CA TYR A 86 3.60 -3.19 4.06
C TYR A 86 3.64 -2.42 5.39
N GLU A 87 2.80 -1.41 5.54
CA GLU A 87 2.74 -0.65 6.80
C GLU A 87 2.38 -1.56 7.98
N ILE A 88 1.37 -2.41 7.80
CA ILE A 88 0.92 -3.31 8.86
C ILE A 88 2.04 -4.27 9.29
N LEU A 89 2.78 -4.80 8.34
CA LEU A 89 3.82 -5.79 8.63
C LEU A 89 5.13 -5.17 9.13
N HIS A 90 5.50 -3.98 8.67
CA HIS A 90 6.86 -3.46 8.84
C HIS A 90 6.94 -2.07 9.49
N CYS A 91 5.83 -1.39 9.73
CA CYS A 91 5.84 -0.06 10.32
C CYS A 91 5.18 -0.11 11.70
N ASP A 92 5.96 -0.51 12.70
CA ASP A 92 5.45 -0.70 14.08
C ASP A 92 4.93 0.58 14.71
N ASP A 93 5.40 1.75 14.23
CA ASP A 93 4.97 3.05 14.72
C ASP A 93 3.61 3.50 14.16
N ILE A 94 3.06 2.76 13.19
CA ILE A 94 1.75 3.07 12.62
C ILE A 94 0.73 2.04 13.12
N PRO A 95 -0.31 2.48 13.86
CA PRO A 95 -1.36 1.55 14.28
C PRO A 95 -2.03 0.89 13.07
N TYR A 96 -2.34 -0.39 13.18
CA TYR A 96 -2.96 -1.15 12.08
C TYR A 96 -4.23 -0.47 11.56
N LYS A 97 -5.03 0.05 12.47
CA LYS A 97 -6.29 0.73 12.12
C LYS A 97 -6.08 1.95 11.25
N VAL A 98 -4.98 2.67 11.48
CA VAL A 98 -4.63 3.84 10.65
C VAL A 98 -4.33 3.40 9.22
N SER A 99 -3.51 2.36 9.06
CA SER A 99 -3.17 1.84 7.72
C SER A 99 -4.42 1.37 6.99
N ALA A 100 -5.32 0.66 7.68
CA ALA A 100 -6.56 0.17 7.07
C ALA A 100 -7.49 1.32 6.68
N ASN A 101 -7.67 2.30 7.56
CA ASN A 101 -8.55 3.44 7.27
C ASN A 101 -8.03 4.28 6.10
N GLU A 102 -6.70 4.49 6.03
CA GLU A 102 -6.10 5.25 4.93
C GLU A 102 -6.22 4.50 3.61
N ALA A 103 -6.12 3.17 3.63
CA ALA A 103 -6.32 2.37 2.43
C ALA A 103 -7.76 2.49 1.91
N VAL A 104 -8.74 2.48 2.79
CA VAL A 104 -10.16 2.66 2.43
C VAL A 104 -10.37 4.05 1.81
N GLU A 105 -9.77 5.09 2.39
CA GLU A 105 -9.86 6.44 1.84
C GLU A 105 -9.24 6.54 0.44
N LEU A 106 -8.09 5.89 0.22
CA LEU A 106 -7.49 5.83 -1.11
C LEU A 106 -8.41 5.12 -2.11
N ALA A 107 -9.05 4.03 -1.69
CA ALA A 107 -9.97 3.30 -2.56
C ALA A 107 -11.19 4.14 -2.92
N LYS A 108 -11.72 4.92 -1.98
CA LYS A 108 -12.83 5.84 -2.26
C LYS A 108 -12.44 6.93 -3.23
N ALA A 109 -11.19 7.40 -3.18
CA ALA A 109 -10.71 8.48 -4.04
C ALA A 109 -10.33 8.00 -5.43
N TYR A 110 -9.75 6.80 -5.55
CA TYR A 110 -9.13 6.34 -6.80
C TYR A 110 -9.74 5.07 -7.37
N SER A 111 -10.65 4.40 -6.65
CA SER A 111 -11.25 3.16 -7.12
C SER A 111 -12.78 3.24 -6.96
N THR A 112 -13.43 2.20 -6.46
CA THR A 112 -14.89 2.14 -6.34
C THR A 112 -15.30 1.92 -4.88
N GLU A 113 -16.58 2.16 -4.56
CA GLU A 113 -17.10 1.85 -3.23
C GLU A 113 -17.00 0.34 -2.95
N LYS A 114 -17.24 -0.47 -3.96
CA LYS A 114 -17.10 -1.92 -3.84
C LYS A 114 -15.66 -2.31 -3.51
N SER A 115 -14.70 -1.65 -4.16
CA SER A 115 -13.27 -1.86 -3.87
C SER A 115 -12.94 -1.44 -2.45
N ALA A 116 -13.47 -0.31 -1.98
CA ALA A 116 -13.22 0.16 -0.61
C ALA A 116 -13.68 -0.88 0.42
N SER A 117 -14.87 -1.44 0.23
CA SER A 117 -15.41 -2.49 1.11
C SER A 117 -14.55 -3.75 1.06
N TYR A 118 -14.17 -4.17 -0.14
CA TYR A 118 -13.35 -5.35 -0.36
C TYR A 118 -11.96 -5.20 0.29
N ILE A 119 -11.31 -4.06 0.07
CA ILE A 119 -10.00 -3.76 0.65
C ILE A 119 -10.07 -3.78 2.18
N ASN A 120 -11.12 -3.18 2.73
CA ASN A 120 -11.31 -3.20 4.19
C ASN A 120 -11.40 -4.63 4.71
N GLY A 121 -12.13 -5.51 4.03
CA GLY A 121 -12.26 -6.90 4.41
C GLY A 121 -10.93 -7.66 4.37
N VAL A 122 -10.16 -7.46 3.31
CA VAL A 122 -8.83 -8.09 3.17
C VAL A 122 -7.92 -7.65 4.31
N LEU A 123 -7.87 -6.34 4.57
CA LEU A 123 -7.00 -5.80 5.61
C LEU A 123 -7.45 -6.22 7.01
N ALA A 124 -8.75 -6.34 7.25
CA ALA A 124 -9.25 -6.86 8.53
C ALA A 124 -8.72 -8.28 8.77
N SER A 125 -8.68 -9.12 7.74
CA SER A 125 -8.14 -10.47 7.85
C SER A 125 -6.63 -10.48 8.11
N VAL A 126 -5.89 -9.60 7.45
CA VAL A 126 -4.44 -9.47 7.67
C VAL A 126 -4.17 -9.02 9.12
N ILE A 127 -4.90 -8.02 9.59
CA ILE A 127 -4.73 -7.48 10.94
C ILE A 127 -5.07 -8.56 11.98
N LYS A 128 -6.14 -9.29 11.78
CA LYS A 128 -6.54 -10.37 12.70
C LYS A 128 -5.43 -11.40 12.82
N ASN A 129 -4.83 -11.78 11.69
CA ASN A 129 -3.71 -12.73 11.68
C ASN A 129 -2.51 -12.18 12.45
N MET A 130 -2.19 -10.89 12.25
CA MET A 130 -1.09 -10.26 12.97
C MET A 130 -1.32 -10.25 14.48
N GLU A 131 -2.53 -9.94 14.92
CA GLU A 131 -2.87 -9.91 16.34
C GLU A 131 -2.82 -11.29 16.98
N GLU A 132 -3.23 -12.34 16.27
CA GLU A 132 -3.21 -13.72 16.77
C GLU A 132 -1.80 -14.29 16.89
N HIS A 133 -0.83 -13.75 16.14
CA HIS A 133 0.55 -14.23 16.11
C HIS A 133 1.54 -13.28 16.78
N LYS A 134 1.03 -12.40 17.59
CA LYS A 134 1.85 -11.37 18.24
C LYS A 134 2.55 -11.88 19.51
#